data_7493fff97106eb5a654658e2a8385dfe
#
_entry.id   7493fff97106eb5a654658e2a8385dfe
#
_cell.length_a   1.000
_cell.length_b   1.000
_cell.length_c   1.000
_cell.angle_alpha   90.00
_cell.angle_beta   90.00
_cell.angle_gamma   90.00
#
_symmetry.space_group_name_H-M   'P 1'
#
loop_
_entity.id
_entity.type
_entity.pdbx_description
1 polymer ?
#
loop_
_entity_poly.entity_id
_entity_poly.type
_entity_poly.pdbx_seq_one_letter_code
_entity_poly.pdbx_strand_id
1 'polypeptide(L)'
;MKKLLILLGIWLPLLGSAGAKEVWVASNSIQDFSRQELVALVEGRTRQSFASGAATLVVYLENQEVTRRFIEEFLQLNYFRTLYQLREQVNSGRASPLLDVPGKDDAYIAVFALEEAMTYSDDPIQQLAKIGLNIVEMR
;
A
#
# COMPACT_ATOMS: atom_id res chain seq x y z
N MET A 1 -35.69 27.48 -7.47
CA MET A 1 -35.22 27.12 -7.48
C MET A 1 -34.48 27.00 -7.42
N LYS A 2 -34.15 26.97 -7.41
CA LYS A 2 -33.44 26.64 -7.42
C LYS A 2 -32.78 26.20 -6.92
N LYS A 3 -32.62 26.06 -6.64
CA LYS A 3 -31.97 25.51 -6.04
C LYS A 3 -31.68 24.32 -6.04
N LEU A 4 -32.15 23.85 -6.08
CA LEU A 4 -32.04 22.67 -6.09
C LEU A 4 -31.20 22.05 -6.90
N LEU A 5 -31.08 22.32 -7.61
CA LEU A 5 -30.33 21.74 -8.42
C LEU A 5 -29.10 21.75 -8.08
N ILE A 6 -28.83 22.50 -7.59
CA ILE A 6 -27.65 22.68 -7.23
C ILE A 6 -27.20 21.65 -6.53
N LEU A 7 -27.80 21.40 -5.69
CA LEU A 7 -27.42 20.50 -4.92
C LEU A 7 -26.94 19.45 -5.59
N LEU A 8 -27.51 19.10 -6.36
CA LEU A 8 -27.16 18.02 -6.95
C LEU A 8 -25.93 18.18 -7.48
N GLY A 9 -25.66 19.08 -7.99
CA GLY A 9 -24.47 19.20 -8.65
C GLY A 9 -23.40 19.04 -7.77
N ILE A 10 -23.52 19.32 -6.66
CA ILE A 10 -22.53 19.29 -5.83
C ILE A 10 -22.01 18.04 -5.58
N TRP A 11 -22.67 17.23 -5.11
CA TRP A 11 -22.13 16.09 -4.68
C TRP A 11 -21.81 15.28 -5.77
N LEU A 12 -22.04 15.67 -6.80
CA LEU A 12 -21.69 14.96 -7.83
C LEU A 12 -20.31 14.70 -7.82
N PRO A 13 -19.53 15.56 -7.54
CA PRO A 13 -18.12 15.38 -7.54
C PRO A 13 -17.85 14.21 -6.76
N LEU A 14 -18.62 14.00 -5.83
CA LEU A 14 -18.39 12.96 -5.05
C LEU A 14 -18.54 11.79 -5.81
N LEU A 15 -19.38 11.78 -6.67
CA LEU A 15 -19.63 10.68 -7.39
C LEU A 15 -18.47 10.36 -8.16
N GLY A 16 -17.83 11.31 -8.67
CA GLY A 16 -16.69 11.06 -9.46
C GLY A 16 -15.75 10.22 -8.70
N SER A 17 -15.61 10.48 -7.48
CA SER A 17 -14.67 9.71 -6.75
C SER A 17 -15.31 8.47 -6.23
N ALA A 18 -16.56 8.31 -6.43
CA ALA A 18 -17.21 7.15 -5.90
C ALA A 18 -16.59 5.89 -6.46
N GLY A 19 -16.10 5.90 -7.68
CA GLY A 19 -15.51 4.73 -8.22
C GLY A 19 -14.06 4.59 -7.85
N ALA A 20 -13.47 5.59 -7.27
CA ALA A 20 -12.07 5.55 -6.97
C ALA A 20 -11.85 5.12 -5.52
N LYS A 21 -11.15 4.05 -5.33
CA LYS A 21 -10.86 3.60 -3.99
C LYS A 21 -9.52 4.12 -3.58
N GLU A 22 -9.41 4.50 -2.35
CA GLU A 22 -8.12 4.94 -1.85
C GLU A 22 -7.27 3.74 -1.52
N VAL A 23 -5.98 3.91 -1.60
CA VAL A 23 -5.04 2.86 -1.26
C VAL A 23 -4.37 3.24 0.06
N TRP A 24 -4.28 2.27 0.94
CA TRP A 24 -3.71 2.48 2.26
C TRP A 24 -2.56 1.53 2.47
N VAL A 25 -1.71 1.82 3.45
CA VAL A 25 -0.76 0.85 3.94
C VAL A 25 -1.34 0.36 5.26
N ALA A 26 -1.39 -0.95 5.44
CA ALA A 26 -2.03 -1.55 6.59
C ALA A 26 -1.11 -2.55 7.27
N SER A 27 -1.27 -2.72 8.56
CA SER A 27 -0.44 -3.62 9.35
C SER A 27 -1.19 -4.04 10.59
N ASN A 28 -0.78 -5.15 11.18
CA ASN A 28 -1.34 -5.55 12.46
C ASN A 28 -0.44 -5.12 13.63
N SER A 29 0.76 -4.66 13.34
CA SER A 29 1.70 -4.31 14.39
C SER A 29 2.31 -2.92 14.23
N ILE A 30 2.47 -2.43 13.02
CA ILE A 30 3.09 -1.15 12.77
C ILE A 30 2.02 -0.08 12.78
N GLN A 31 2.18 0.94 13.62
CA GLN A 31 1.19 2.00 13.73
C GLN A 31 1.53 3.20 12.87
N ASP A 32 2.81 3.51 12.74
CA ASP A 32 3.22 4.61 11.89
C ASP A 32 4.54 4.26 11.24
N PHE A 33 4.84 4.92 10.14
CA PHE A 33 6.04 4.61 9.39
C PHE A 33 6.43 5.85 8.60
N SER A 34 7.71 6.00 8.33
CA SER A 34 8.19 7.15 7.58
C SER A 34 7.91 6.95 6.09
N ARG A 35 7.23 7.91 5.47
CA ARG A 35 6.99 7.83 4.03
C ARG A 35 8.31 7.79 3.27
N GLN A 36 9.28 8.55 3.74
CA GLN A 36 10.57 8.60 3.09
C GLN A 36 11.26 7.24 3.15
N GLU A 37 11.13 6.56 4.27
CA GLU A 37 11.71 5.24 4.39
C GLU A 37 10.98 4.23 3.52
N LEU A 38 9.67 4.38 3.40
CA LEU A 38 8.90 3.48 2.57
C LEU A 38 9.30 3.63 1.11
N VAL A 39 9.48 4.86 0.66
CA VAL A 39 9.93 5.11 -0.71
C VAL A 39 11.33 4.52 -0.92
N ALA A 40 12.22 4.70 0.04
CA ALA A 40 13.57 4.17 -0.08
C ALA A 40 13.55 2.65 -0.16
N LEU A 41 12.64 2.04 0.58
CA LEU A 41 12.52 0.60 0.58
C LEU A 41 12.03 0.12 -0.78
N VAL A 42 11.02 0.78 -1.31
CA VAL A 42 10.44 0.39 -2.59
C VAL A 42 11.45 0.59 -3.71
N GLU A 43 12.28 1.60 -3.61
CA GLU A 43 13.30 1.87 -4.61
C GLU A 43 14.56 1.05 -4.43
N GLY A 44 14.63 0.24 -3.41
CA GLY A 44 15.78 -0.61 -3.20
C GLY A 44 16.99 0.10 -2.63
N ARG A 45 16.80 1.31 -2.08
CA ARG A 45 17.92 2.07 -1.55
C ARG A 45 18.24 1.76 -0.10
N THR A 46 17.31 1.07 0.58
CA THR A 46 17.49 0.81 1.99
C THR A 46 17.42 -0.66 2.26
N ARG A 47 18.48 -1.24 2.67
CA ARG A 47 18.44 -2.63 3.07
C ARG A 47 18.70 -2.77 4.51
N GLN A 48 19.42 -1.81 5.03
CA GLN A 48 19.86 -1.90 6.37
C GLN A 48 18.94 -1.35 7.37
N SER A 49 18.04 -0.50 6.97
CA SER A 49 17.18 0.13 7.94
C SER A 49 16.34 -0.87 8.66
N PHE A 50 16.31 -2.06 8.19
CA PHE A 50 15.50 -3.03 8.85
C PHE A 50 16.26 -3.76 9.90
N ALA A 51 17.51 -3.45 10.03
CA ALA A 51 18.30 -4.13 11.03
C ALA A 51 17.71 -3.96 12.39
N SER A 52 17.19 -2.83 12.64
CA SER A 52 16.72 -2.59 13.97
C SER A 52 15.30 -2.97 14.16
N GLY A 53 14.57 -3.12 13.23
CA GLY A 53 13.23 -3.42 13.45
C GLY A 53 12.65 -3.88 12.21
N ALA A 54 13.36 -4.40 11.44
CA ALA A 54 13.06 -5.13 10.30
C ALA A 54 11.64 -5.12 9.81
N ALA A 55 11.17 -4.01 9.36
CA ALA A 55 9.85 -3.98 8.76
C ALA A 55 9.89 -4.63 7.39
N THR A 56 8.89 -5.44 7.08
CA THR A 56 8.77 -6.08 5.78
C THR A 56 7.60 -5.50 5.03
N LEU A 57 7.78 -5.17 3.78
CA LEU A 57 6.67 -4.77 2.94
C LEU A 57 6.26 -5.96 2.09
N VAL A 58 5.02 -6.39 2.26
CA VAL A 58 4.48 -7.49 1.48
C VAL A 58 3.81 -6.90 0.25
N VAL A 59 4.25 -7.33 -0.93
CA VAL A 59 3.71 -6.84 -2.18
C VAL A 59 3.02 -7.98 -2.93
N TYR A 60 2.07 -7.65 -3.77
CA TYR A 60 1.42 -8.66 -4.61
C TYR A 60 1.36 -8.08 -6.01
N LEU A 61 2.51 -8.14 -6.66
CA LEU A 61 2.73 -7.45 -7.92
C LEU A 61 1.87 -7.94 -9.07
N GLU A 62 1.30 -9.14 -8.93
CA GLU A 62 0.43 -9.64 -9.97
C GLU A 62 -0.90 -8.90 -10.03
N ASN A 63 -1.31 -8.30 -8.95
CA ASN A 63 -2.51 -7.46 -8.98
C ASN A 63 -2.08 -6.09 -9.44
N GLN A 64 -2.09 -5.89 -10.76
CA GLN A 64 -1.50 -4.69 -11.34
C GLN A 64 -2.27 -3.42 -10.99
N GLU A 65 -3.58 -3.52 -10.87
CA GLU A 65 -4.37 -2.33 -10.63
C GLU A 65 -4.08 -1.72 -9.25
N VAL A 66 -4.13 -2.52 -8.21
CA VAL A 66 -3.89 -2.02 -6.87
C VAL A 66 -2.43 -1.60 -6.71
N THR A 67 -1.52 -2.40 -7.26
CA THR A 67 -0.10 -2.07 -7.17
C THR A 67 0.20 -0.76 -7.89
N ARG A 68 -0.42 -0.53 -9.04
CA ARG A 68 -0.20 0.70 -9.77
C ARG A 68 -0.70 1.89 -8.96
N ARG A 69 -1.86 1.78 -8.35
CA ARG A 69 -2.39 2.88 -7.56
C ARG A 69 -1.55 3.12 -6.32
N PHE A 70 -1.03 2.07 -5.72
CA PHE A 70 -0.13 2.23 -4.60
C PHE A 70 1.11 3.04 -5.04
N ILE A 71 1.69 2.68 -6.17
CA ILE A 71 2.89 3.36 -6.64
C ILE A 71 2.59 4.78 -7.10
N GLU A 72 1.56 4.95 -7.91
CA GLU A 72 1.29 6.27 -8.51
C GLU A 72 0.56 7.22 -7.57
N GLU A 73 -0.46 6.73 -6.90
CA GLU A 73 -1.29 7.62 -6.10
C GLU A 73 -0.81 7.75 -4.67
N PHE A 74 -0.43 6.65 -4.07
CA PHE A 74 -0.01 6.71 -2.68
C PHE A 74 1.44 7.16 -2.53
N LEU A 75 2.35 6.56 -3.29
CA LEU A 75 3.76 6.92 -3.21
C LEU A 75 4.16 8.05 -4.14
N GLN A 76 3.35 8.32 -5.15
CA GLN A 76 3.60 9.38 -6.13
C GLN A 76 4.91 9.15 -6.88
N LEU A 77 5.10 7.92 -7.32
CA LEU A 77 6.29 7.53 -8.06
C LEU A 77 5.90 7.08 -9.46
N ASN A 78 6.90 6.96 -10.34
CA ASN A 78 6.67 6.49 -11.69
C ASN A 78 6.40 4.99 -11.65
N TYR A 79 5.28 4.56 -12.19
CA TYR A 79 4.86 3.17 -12.08
C TYR A 79 5.85 2.21 -12.71
N PHE A 80 6.22 2.43 -13.97
CA PHE A 80 7.05 1.45 -14.67
C PHE A 80 8.44 1.31 -14.06
N ARG A 81 9.04 2.43 -13.69
CA ARG A 81 10.35 2.37 -13.10
C ARG A 81 10.30 1.71 -11.72
N THR A 82 9.31 2.05 -10.93
CA THR A 82 9.20 1.51 -9.59
C THR A 82 8.87 0.03 -9.64
N LEU A 83 7.99 -0.38 -10.55
CA LEU A 83 7.65 -1.77 -10.70
C LEU A 83 8.89 -2.58 -11.10
N TYR A 84 9.71 -2.03 -11.98
CA TYR A 84 10.93 -2.69 -12.38
C TYR A 84 11.85 -2.87 -11.17
N GLN A 85 11.98 -1.84 -10.36
CA GLN A 85 12.83 -1.92 -9.17
C GLN A 85 12.31 -2.95 -8.17
N LEU A 86 10.99 -3.02 -8.00
CA LEU A 86 10.42 -4.00 -7.10
C LEU A 86 10.68 -5.41 -7.62
N ARG A 87 10.50 -5.64 -8.90
CA ARG A 87 10.75 -6.95 -9.46
C ARG A 87 12.20 -7.35 -9.37
N GLU A 88 13.10 -6.38 -9.55
CA GLU A 88 14.51 -6.66 -9.43
C GLU A 88 14.82 -7.11 -8.01
N GLN A 89 14.24 -6.48 -7.03
CA GLN A 89 14.51 -6.84 -5.65
C GLN A 89 13.98 -8.23 -5.32
N VAL A 90 12.74 -8.54 -5.72
CA VAL A 90 12.19 -9.83 -5.35
C VAL A 90 12.82 -10.98 -6.13
N ASN A 91 13.38 -10.69 -7.31
CA ASN A 91 13.97 -11.74 -8.12
C ASN A 91 15.47 -11.87 -7.95
N SER A 92 16.09 -11.01 -7.17
CA SER A 92 17.54 -10.99 -7.08
C SER A 92 18.13 -12.12 -6.25
N GLY A 93 17.31 -12.75 -5.45
CA GLY A 93 17.83 -13.79 -4.57
C GLY A 93 18.56 -13.27 -3.36
N ARG A 94 18.65 -11.95 -3.21
CA ARG A 94 19.31 -11.38 -2.05
C ARG A 94 18.31 -11.09 -0.97
N ALA A 95 18.77 -11.01 0.24
CA ALA A 95 17.90 -10.65 1.35
C ALA A 95 17.29 -9.30 1.04
N SER A 96 16.01 -9.18 1.21
CA SER A 96 15.28 -7.98 0.88
C SER A 96 14.17 -7.79 1.87
N PRO A 97 13.80 -6.55 2.17
CA PRO A 97 12.65 -6.29 3.03
C PRO A 97 11.32 -6.43 2.29
N LEU A 98 11.36 -6.97 1.08
CA LEU A 98 10.14 -7.18 0.32
C LEU A 98 9.78 -8.64 0.25
N LEU A 99 8.50 -8.94 0.35
CA LEU A 99 8.01 -10.29 0.15
C LEU A 99 6.89 -10.22 -0.88
N ASP A 100 7.05 -10.95 -1.99
CA ASP A 100 6.05 -10.95 -3.04
C ASP A 100 5.17 -12.18 -2.88
N VAL A 101 3.87 -11.97 -2.86
CA VAL A 101 2.90 -13.05 -2.72
C VAL A 101 1.90 -12.97 -3.87
N PRO A 102 1.12 -14.04 -4.12
CA PRO A 102 0.26 -14.05 -5.30
C PRO A 102 -0.89 -13.06 -5.29
N GLY A 103 -1.48 -12.79 -4.16
CA GLY A 103 -2.65 -11.93 -4.14
C GLY A 103 -2.86 -11.22 -2.84
N LYS A 104 -3.94 -10.44 -2.78
CA LYS A 104 -4.21 -9.60 -1.63
C LYS A 104 -4.47 -10.42 -0.37
N ASP A 105 -5.22 -11.51 -0.50
CA ASP A 105 -5.51 -12.32 0.68
C ASP A 105 -4.22 -12.95 1.22
N ASP A 106 -3.33 -13.34 0.32
CA ASP A 106 -2.06 -13.89 0.74
C ASP A 106 -1.22 -12.83 1.44
N ALA A 107 -1.35 -11.58 1.01
CA ALA A 107 -0.62 -10.50 1.66
C ALA A 107 -1.13 -10.29 3.08
N TYR A 108 -2.43 -10.37 3.29
CA TYR A 108 -2.97 -10.21 4.64
C TYR A 108 -2.48 -11.34 5.54
N ILE A 109 -2.49 -12.56 5.03
CA ILE A 109 -2.01 -13.69 5.81
C ILE A 109 -0.55 -13.51 6.16
N ALA A 110 0.25 -13.05 5.22
CA ALA A 110 1.67 -12.85 5.46
C ALA A 110 1.92 -11.78 6.51
N VAL A 111 1.13 -10.72 6.50
CA VAL A 111 1.28 -9.66 7.50
C VAL A 111 1.07 -10.21 8.90
N PHE A 112 0.08 -11.10 9.07
CA PHE A 112 -0.16 -11.67 10.38
C PHE A 112 0.92 -12.70 10.76
N ALA A 113 1.52 -13.34 9.78
CA ALA A 113 2.52 -14.37 10.06
C ALA A 113 3.89 -13.77 10.40
N LEU A 114 4.17 -12.55 9.92
CA LEU A 114 5.45 -11.92 10.15
C LEU A 114 5.33 -10.93 11.30
N GLU A 115 6.45 -10.64 11.94
CA GLU A 115 6.40 -9.79 13.09
C GLU A 115 6.16 -8.33 12.80
N GLU A 116 6.89 -7.75 11.95
CA GLU A 116 6.74 -6.34 11.64
C GLU A 116 6.55 -6.22 10.15
N ALA A 117 5.35 -6.40 9.71
CA ALA A 117 5.05 -6.39 8.28
C ALA A 117 3.90 -5.47 7.96
N MET A 118 3.89 -4.95 6.75
CA MET A 118 2.83 -4.11 6.26
C MET A 118 2.57 -4.43 4.81
N THR A 119 1.41 -4.08 4.32
CA THR A 119 1.07 -4.26 2.92
C THR A 119 0.15 -3.13 2.49
N TYR A 120 -0.02 -2.96 1.18
CA TYR A 120 -0.95 -1.96 0.69
C TYR A 120 -2.29 -2.64 0.40
N SER A 121 -3.35 -1.85 0.38
CA SER A 121 -4.68 -2.38 0.15
C SER A 121 -5.62 -1.28 -0.29
N ASP A 122 -6.61 -1.66 -1.10
CA ASP A 122 -7.68 -0.74 -1.46
C ASP A 122 -8.99 -1.14 -0.80
N ASP A 123 -8.96 -2.04 0.16
CA ASP A 123 -10.16 -2.40 0.89
C ASP A 123 -10.56 -1.28 1.85
N PRO A 124 -11.84 -1.14 2.14
CA PRO A 124 -12.29 -0.10 3.05
C PRO A 124 -11.70 -0.29 4.44
N ILE A 125 -11.48 0.82 5.13
CA ILE A 125 -10.90 0.78 6.46
C ILE A 125 -11.70 -0.13 7.39
N GLN A 126 -13.02 -0.11 7.29
CA GLN A 126 -13.84 -0.93 8.17
C GLN A 126 -13.59 -2.42 7.92
N GLN A 127 -13.38 -2.79 6.66
CA GLN A 127 -13.14 -4.17 6.34
C GLN A 127 -11.77 -4.60 6.88
N LEU A 128 -10.77 -3.73 6.76
CA LEU A 128 -9.44 -4.04 7.27
C LEU A 128 -9.50 -4.20 8.78
N ALA A 129 -10.24 -3.34 9.46
CA ALA A 129 -10.36 -3.43 10.91
C ALA A 129 -11.01 -4.73 11.34
N LYS A 130 -11.96 -5.22 10.56
CA LYS A 130 -12.63 -6.47 10.91
C LYS A 130 -11.69 -7.64 10.92
N ILE A 131 -10.68 -7.62 10.09
CA ILE A 131 -9.74 -8.73 10.05
C ILE A 131 -8.50 -8.44 10.88
N GLY A 132 -8.50 -7.36 11.61
CA GLY A 132 -7.39 -7.09 12.53
C GLY A 132 -6.26 -6.23 11.99
N LEU A 133 -6.50 -5.55 10.86
CA LEU A 133 -5.48 -4.69 10.28
C LEU A 133 -5.83 -3.22 10.52
N ASN A 134 -4.83 -2.44 10.81
CA ASN A 134 -4.99 -1.01 11.03
C ASN A 134 -4.22 -0.25 9.98
N ILE A 135 -4.68 0.95 9.66
CA ILE A 135 -4.01 1.80 8.69
C ILE A 135 -2.70 2.31 9.32
N VAL A 136 -1.63 2.21 8.58
CA VAL A 136 -0.33 2.71 9.03
C VAL A 136 -0.28 4.20 8.72
N GLU A 137 0.00 4.99 9.74
CA GLU A 137 0.06 6.43 9.55
C GLU A 137 1.41 6.82 8.96
N MET A 138 1.40 7.59 7.88
CA MET A 138 2.65 7.99 7.23
C MET A 138 3.16 9.28 7.84
N ARG A 139 4.40 9.29 8.29
CA ARG A 139 5.05 10.50 8.82
C ARG A 139 5.84 11.21 7.76
#